data_6a31779eb8d23b2bbb22632bd34915b9
#
_entry.id   6a31779eb8d23b2bbb22632bd34915b9
#
_cell.length_a   1.000
_cell.length_b   1.000
_cell.length_c   1.000
_cell.angle_alpha   90.00
_cell.angle_beta   90.00
_cell.angle_gamma   90.00
#
_symmetry.space_group_name_H-M   'P 1'
#
loop_
_entity.id
_entity.type
_entity.pdbx_description
1 polymer ?
#
loop_
_entity_poly.entity_id
_entity_poly.type
_entity_poly.pdbx_seq_one_letter_code
_entity_poly.pdbx_strand_id
1 'polypeptide(L)'
;MIRSSREVIGELVSYGVRFQKEGEEFAYTREGAHSKPRILFHKDETGKEITSHLLETARSRENITIIENYTMVDLICKNNECYGIIGHDENGVYSAIQADYTVLATGGIGGIFEHSTNYKHLTGDAIALALKYGIKLQHIDYIQIHPTTLYTEKEGSREFLISESVRGEGAILLNSKGERFVNELLPRDVVANAIFAEMKKEGTKHVWLSMAPIPEEEIRTHFPNIYQRCLEEGYDATKEPIPVVPSQHYFMGGIDVDRYSKTSMDRLYAAGETACNGVHGRNRLASNSLLESLVFAKRAAKHIMDGYTAVAKDSDVTVDETKYQNYKEEYKAAVLAAIEKERLSHE
;
A
#
# COMPACT_ATOMS: atom_id res chain seq x y z
N MET A 1 4.86 16.73 -5.84
CA MET A 1 4.77 15.39 -6.44
C MET A 1 4.76 15.43 -7.96
N ILE A 2 3.71 15.89 -8.63
CA ILE A 2 3.56 15.81 -10.10
C ILE A 2 4.74 16.40 -10.87
N ARG A 3 5.27 17.57 -10.49
CA ARG A 3 6.43 18.19 -11.16
C ARG A 3 7.70 17.36 -11.10
N SER A 4 7.86 16.51 -10.07
CA SER A 4 9.01 15.63 -9.87
C SER A 4 8.87 14.28 -10.61
N SER A 5 7.70 13.99 -11.23
CA SER A 5 7.45 12.66 -11.81
C SER A 5 8.46 12.27 -12.89
N ARG A 6 8.80 13.18 -13.80
CA ARG A 6 9.75 12.90 -14.90
C ARG A 6 11.15 12.55 -14.38
N GLU A 7 11.62 13.29 -13.37
CA GLU A 7 12.90 13.04 -12.72
C GLU A 7 12.92 11.66 -12.05
N VAL A 8 11.90 11.37 -11.24
CA VAL A 8 11.77 10.09 -10.53
C VAL A 8 11.67 8.91 -11.50
N ILE A 9 10.90 9.03 -12.59
CA ILE A 9 10.82 8.00 -13.63
C ILE A 9 12.18 7.79 -14.30
N GLY A 10 12.91 8.86 -14.63
CA GLY A 10 14.26 8.78 -15.17
C GLY A 10 15.23 8.04 -14.24
N GLU A 11 15.15 8.28 -12.94
CA GLU A 11 15.94 7.55 -11.94
C GLU A 11 15.56 6.06 -11.88
N LEU A 12 14.27 5.72 -11.88
CA LEU A 12 13.84 4.32 -11.93
C LEU A 12 14.40 3.59 -13.16
N VAL A 13 14.34 4.23 -14.32
CA VAL A 13 14.93 3.67 -15.55
C VAL A 13 16.44 3.49 -15.41
N SER A 14 17.15 4.43 -14.76
CA SER A 14 18.58 4.32 -14.50
C SER A 14 18.94 3.17 -13.53
N TYR A 15 18.01 2.77 -12.66
CA TYR A 15 18.12 1.59 -11.80
C TYR A 15 17.70 0.28 -12.50
N GLY A 16 17.35 0.34 -13.79
CA GLY A 16 17.01 -0.83 -14.58
C GLY A 16 15.52 -1.15 -14.70
N VAL A 17 14.64 -0.34 -14.11
CA VAL A 17 13.18 -0.53 -14.24
C VAL A 17 12.75 -0.40 -15.70
N ARG A 18 12.01 -1.39 -16.19
CA ARG A 18 11.55 -1.48 -17.57
C ARG A 18 10.06 -1.22 -17.65
N PHE A 19 9.69 -0.04 -18.10
CA PHE A 19 8.31 0.26 -18.46
C PHE A 19 7.99 -0.22 -19.88
N GLN A 20 6.71 -0.54 -20.12
CA GLN A 20 6.22 -0.93 -21.44
C GLN A 20 6.49 0.17 -22.47
N LYS A 21 6.83 -0.23 -23.70
CA LYS A 21 7.09 0.67 -24.82
C LYS A 21 6.29 0.29 -26.05
N GLU A 22 5.96 1.31 -26.85
CA GLU A 22 5.49 1.21 -28.23
C GLU A 22 6.55 1.82 -29.14
N GLY A 23 7.33 0.97 -29.80
CA GLY A 23 8.55 1.41 -30.48
C GLY A 23 9.61 1.92 -29.49
N GLU A 24 10.07 3.16 -29.65
CA GLU A 24 11.04 3.79 -28.75
C GLU A 24 10.39 4.58 -27.60
N GLU A 25 9.10 4.92 -27.71
CA GLU A 25 8.36 5.72 -26.74
C GLU A 25 7.74 4.86 -25.63
N PHE A 26 7.49 5.46 -24.48
CA PHE A 26 6.76 4.78 -23.41
C PHE A 26 5.27 4.60 -23.79
N ALA A 27 4.77 3.41 -23.59
CA ALA A 27 3.34 3.14 -23.62
C ALA A 27 2.65 3.66 -22.36
N TYR A 28 1.43 4.16 -22.50
CA TYR A 28 0.64 4.69 -21.39
C TYR A 28 -0.72 3.99 -21.32
N THR A 29 -1.09 3.54 -20.14
CA THR A 29 -2.43 3.02 -19.88
C THR A 29 -3.30 4.04 -19.14
N ARG A 30 -4.60 3.80 -19.19
CA ARG A 30 -5.63 4.54 -18.46
C ARG A 30 -6.24 3.65 -17.40
N GLU A 31 -6.36 4.16 -16.19
CA GLU A 31 -7.11 3.53 -15.12
C GLU A 31 -8.40 4.31 -14.83
N GLY A 32 -9.30 3.73 -14.04
CA GLY A 32 -10.55 4.38 -13.63
C GLY A 32 -10.32 5.76 -13.01
N ALA A 33 -11.25 6.68 -13.23
CA ALA A 33 -11.19 8.08 -12.82
C ALA A 33 -10.05 8.94 -13.44
N HIS A 34 -9.16 8.35 -14.26
CA HIS A 34 -8.21 9.12 -15.04
C HIS A 34 -8.84 9.70 -16.32
N SER A 35 -8.60 10.98 -16.60
CA SER A 35 -9.13 11.66 -17.79
C SER A 35 -8.39 11.30 -19.08
N LYS A 36 -7.11 10.84 -18.97
CA LYS A 36 -6.23 10.52 -20.09
C LYS A 36 -5.34 9.33 -19.76
N PRO A 37 -4.86 8.55 -20.76
CA PRO A 37 -3.73 7.63 -20.59
C PRO A 37 -2.49 8.41 -20.14
N ARG A 38 -1.95 8.08 -18.97
CA ARG A 38 -0.76 8.76 -18.41
C ARG A 38 0.04 7.89 -17.45
N ILE A 39 -0.37 6.65 -17.28
CA ILE A 39 0.22 5.72 -16.31
C ILE A 39 1.22 4.87 -17.05
N LEU A 40 2.47 4.93 -16.60
CA LEU A 40 3.52 4.00 -17.01
C LEU A 40 3.29 2.67 -16.31
N PHE A 41 3.49 1.58 -17.02
CA PHE A 41 3.22 0.25 -16.52
C PHE A 41 4.25 -0.77 -17.04
N HIS A 42 4.34 -1.89 -16.36
CA HIS A 42 5.04 -3.08 -16.80
C HIS A 42 4.07 -4.25 -16.67
N LYS A 43 3.46 -4.65 -17.79
CA LYS A 43 2.38 -5.64 -17.78
C LYS A 43 1.35 -5.31 -16.68
N ASP A 44 0.96 -6.29 -15.87
CA ASP A 44 0.07 -6.15 -14.72
C ASP A 44 0.82 -6.25 -13.36
N GLU A 45 2.16 -6.09 -13.35
CA GLU A 45 3.01 -6.23 -12.16
C GLU A 45 4.01 -5.06 -11.95
N THR A 46 3.62 -3.85 -12.31
CA THR A 46 4.48 -2.64 -12.24
C THR A 46 5.14 -2.46 -10.86
N GLY A 47 4.40 -2.69 -9.78
CA GLY A 47 4.93 -2.58 -8.42
C GLY A 47 6.08 -3.55 -8.15
N LYS A 48 5.97 -4.80 -8.61
CA LYS A 48 7.01 -5.81 -8.48
C LYS A 48 8.26 -5.44 -9.27
N GLU A 49 8.11 -4.97 -10.51
CA GLU A 49 9.21 -4.51 -11.35
C GLU A 49 10.01 -3.40 -10.66
N ILE A 50 9.34 -2.36 -10.16
CA ILE A 50 9.97 -1.24 -9.44
C ILE A 50 10.68 -1.73 -8.16
N THR A 51 9.98 -2.48 -7.32
CA THR A 51 10.51 -2.91 -6.03
C THR A 51 11.71 -3.84 -6.17
N SER A 52 11.68 -4.77 -7.14
CA SER A 52 12.77 -5.70 -7.38
C SER A 52 14.06 -4.98 -7.79
N HIS A 53 13.98 -4.04 -8.73
CA HIS A 53 15.16 -3.28 -9.17
C HIS A 53 15.71 -2.34 -8.10
N LEU A 54 14.83 -1.70 -7.31
CA LEU A 54 15.28 -0.88 -6.18
C LEU A 54 15.95 -1.71 -5.09
N LEU A 55 15.42 -2.89 -4.77
CA LEU A 55 16.01 -3.80 -3.79
C LEU A 55 17.37 -4.33 -4.27
N GLU A 56 17.48 -4.72 -5.54
CA GLU A 56 18.74 -5.15 -6.15
C GLU A 56 19.79 -4.03 -6.10
N THR A 57 19.38 -2.81 -6.44
CA THR A 57 20.25 -1.62 -6.33
C THR A 57 20.70 -1.39 -4.89
N ALA A 58 19.78 -1.48 -3.90
CA ALA A 58 20.13 -1.34 -2.51
C ALA A 58 21.13 -2.40 -2.04
N ARG A 59 20.92 -3.68 -2.43
CA ARG A 59 21.83 -4.78 -2.12
C ARG A 59 23.24 -4.60 -2.72
N SER A 60 23.36 -3.89 -3.83
CA SER A 60 24.65 -3.62 -4.47
C SER A 60 25.46 -2.50 -3.78
N ARG A 61 24.91 -1.81 -2.78
CA ARG A 61 25.57 -0.69 -2.11
C ARG A 61 26.23 -1.15 -0.81
N GLU A 62 27.54 -0.97 -0.69
CA GLU A 62 28.33 -1.36 0.50
C GLU A 62 27.93 -0.63 1.79
N ASN A 63 27.36 0.57 1.66
CA ASN A 63 26.91 1.39 2.79
C ASN A 63 25.45 1.12 3.19
N ILE A 64 24.78 0.12 2.62
CA ILE A 64 23.43 -0.28 2.98
C ILE A 64 23.46 -1.68 3.58
N THR A 65 22.97 -1.82 4.82
CA THR A 65 22.76 -3.11 5.46
C THR A 65 21.27 -3.43 5.45
N ILE A 66 20.90 -4.57 4.87
CA ILE A 66 19.53 -5.07 4.85
C ILE A 66 19.42 -6.19 5.89
N ILE A 67 18.54 -6.00 6.87
CA ILE A 67 18.25 -7.01 7.90
C ILE A 67 16.87 -7.57 7.57
N GLU A 68 16.84 -8.82 7.13
CA GLU A 68 15.61 -9.56 6.82
C GLU A 68 15.10 -10.30 8.06
N ASN A 69 13.79 -10.65 8.09
CA ASN A 69 13.14 -11.36 9.18
C ASN A 69 13.32 -10.71 10.57
N TYR A 70 13.35 -9.38 10.60
CA TYR A 70 13.45 -8.58 11.81
C TYR A 70 12.19 -7.75 11.99
N THR A 71 11.49 -7.91 13.11
CA THR A 71 10.23 -7.24 13.41
C THR A 71 10.45 -6.10 14.39
N MET A 72 10.16 -4.87 13.98
CA MET A 72 10.12 -3.71 14.87
C MET A 72 8.92 -3.82 15.83
N VAL A 73 9.17 -3.68 17.12
CA VAL A 73 8.13 -3.70 18.16
C VAL A 73 8.01 -2.39 18.91
N ASP A 74 9.04 -1.54 18.92
CA ASP A 74 9.00 -0.26 19.62
C ASP A 74 9.98 0.76 19.02
N LEU A 75 9.85 2.03 19.45
CA LEU A 75 10.79 3.08 19.18
C LEU A 75 11.66 3.35 20.43
N ILE A 76 12.91 3.74 20.22
CA ILE A 76 13.77 4.26 21.29
C ILE A 76 13.55 5.76 21.34
N CYS A 77 12.75 6.24 22.31
CA CYS A 77 12.34 7.64 22.40
C CYS A 77 12.67 8.26 23.74
N LYS A 78 13.12 9.52 23.72
CA LYS A 78 13.36 10.33 24.91
C LYS A 78 13.11 11.81 24.59
N ASN A 79 12.34 12.51 25.42
CA ASN A 79 12.06 13.94 25.25
C ASN A 79 11.53 14.35 23.87
N ASN A 80 10.61 13.57 23.30
CA ASN A 80 10.08 13.75 21.95
C ASN A 80 11.12 13.66 20.82
N GLU A 81 12.20 12.93 21.01
CA GLU A 81 13.20 12.59 20.01
C GLU A 81 13.31 11.08 19.84
N CYS A 82 13.49 10.60 18.60
CA CYS A 82 13.70 9.21 18.27
C CYS A 82 15.19 8.91 18.09
N TYR A 83 15.66 7.83 18.71
CA TYR A 83 17.06 7.38 18.70
C TYR A 83 17.23 5.99 18.10
N GLY A 84 16.20 5.45 17.46
CA GLY A 84 16.22 4.15 16.86
C GLY A 84 14.99 3.30 17.18
N ILE A 85 15.15 2.00 17.06
CA ILE A 85 14.06 1.03 17.23
C ILE A 85 14.46 -0.11 18.18
N ILE A 86 13.44 -0.76 18.74
CA ILE A 86 13.55 -2.07 19.37
C ILE A 86 12.82 -3.06 18.49
N GLY A 87 13.38 -4.22 18.27
CA GLY A 87 12.79 -5.30 17.51
C GLY A 87 13.32 -6.66 17.91
N HIS A 88 12.80 -7.69 17.27
CA HIS A 88 13.27 -9.07 17.43
C HIS A 88 13.52 -9.74 16.09
N ASP A 89 14.43 -10.70 16.07
CA ASP A 89 14.69 -11.57 14.93
C ASP A 89 13.63 -12.68 14.80
N GLU A 90 13.83 -13.59 13.85
CA GLU A 90 12.95 -14.74 13.61
C GLU A 90 12.94 -15.76 14.77
N ASN A 91 13.98 -15.75 15.63
CA ASN A 91 14.09 -16.62 16.81
C ASN A 91 13.47 -15.96 18.06
N GLY A 92 12.92 -14.75 17.94
CA GLY A 92 12.36 -14.01 19.05
C GLY A 92 13.40 -13.33 19.95
N VAL A 93 14.65 -13.19 19.49
CA VAL A 93 15.71 -12.50 20.24
C VAL A 93 15.58 -11.00 20.04
N TYR A 94 15.28 -10.29 21.12
CA TYR A 94 15.10 -8.86 21.10
C TYR A 94 16.42 -8.11 21.10
N SER A 95 16.48 -7.01 20.37
CA SER A 95 17.63 -6.11 20.34
C SER A 95 17.23 -4.67 20.04
N ALA A 96 18.10 -3.72 20.42
CA ALA A 96 17.96 -2.31 20.11
C ALA A 96 18.88 -1.93 18.95
N ILE A 97 18.32 -1.25 17.94
CA ILE A 97 19.08 -0.66 16.83
C ILE A 97 19.04 0.87 17.01
N GLN A 98 20.14 1.45 17.44
CA GLN A 98 20.26 2.89 17.61
C GLN A 98 20.64 3.57 16.30
N ALA A 99 20.01 4.71 16.01
CA ALA A 99 20.21 5.49 14.80
C ALA A 99 20.14 6.99 15.08
N ASP A 100 20.86 7.78 14.27
CA ASP A 100 20.77 9.24 14.34
C ASP A 100 19.42 9.76 13.80
N TYR A 101 18.84 9.05 12.85
CA TYR A 101 17.51 9.29 12.28
C TYR A 101 16.81 7.97 11.98
N THR A 102 15.50 7.95 12.13
CA THR A 102 14.65 6.80 11.79
C THR A 102 13.63 7.21 10.75
N VAL A 103 13.44 6.39 9.72
CA VAL A 103 12.40 6.58 8.71
C VAL A 103 11.45 5.38 8.76
N LEU A 104 10.20 5.62 9.13
CA LEU A 104 9.16 4.61 9.10
C LEU A 104 8.62 4.47 7.67
N ALA A 105 8.80 3.30 7.09
CA ALA A 105 8.26 2.93 5.77
C ALA A 105 7.50 1.59 5.89
N THR A 106 6.65 1.50 6.90
CA THR A 106 6.05 0.26 7.41
C THR A 106 4.80 -0.19 6.64
N GLY A 107 4.43 0.55 5.59
CA GLY A 107 3.21 0.27 4.84
C GLY A 107 1.95 0.67 5.60
N GLY A 108 0.80 0.12 5.17
CA GLY A 108 -0.50 0.48 5.69
C GLY A 108 -1.01 -0.42 6.82
N ILE A 109 -2.33 -0.54 6.87
CA ILE A 109 -3.07 -1.23 7.93
C ILE A 109 -3.90 -2.43 7.41
N GLY A 110 -3.67 -2.86 6.16
CA GLY A 110 -4.54 -3.81 5.49
C GLY A 110 -4.63 -5.18 6.15
N GLY A 111 -3.59 -5.60 6.87
CA GLY A 111 -3.56 -6.89 7.57
C GLY A 111 -4.54 -7.02 8.74
N ILE A 112 -5.11 -5.91 9.24
CA ILE A 112 -6.14 -5.96 10.29
C ILE A 112 -7.55 -6.21 9.76
N PHE A 113 -7.75 -6.14 8.42
CA PHE A 113 -9.05 -6.37 7.76
C PHE A 113 -9.18 -7.82 7.30
N GLU A 114 -10.41 -8.32 7.29
CA GLU A 114 -10.72 -9.66 6.83
C GLU A 114 -10.40 -9.82 5.34
N HIS A 115 -10.93 -8.91 4.51
CA HIS A 115 -10.67 -8.84 3.08
C HIS A 115 -9.72 -7.70 2.75
N SER A 116 -8.52 -8.04 2.29
CA SER A 116 -7.48 -7.06 1.95
C SER A 116 -6.55 -7.56 0.84
N THR A 117 -6.16 -6.65 -0.03
CA THR A 117 -5.10 -6.87 -1.02
C THR A 117 -3.70 -6.77 -0.42
N ASN A 118 -3.59 -6.38 0.85
CA ASN A 118 -2.33 -6.24 1.57
C ASN A 118 -1.95 -7.54 2.26
N TYR A 119 -0.66 -7.74 2.50
CA TYR A 119 -0.18 -8.87 3.29
C TYR A 119 -0.65 -8.77 4.75
N LYS A 120 -0.94 -9.91 5.37
CA LYS A 120 -1.46 -9.99 6.73
C LYS A 120 -0.53 -9.43 7.82
N HIS A 121 0.77 -9.29 7.54
CA HIS A 121 1.73 -8.68 8.47
C HIS A 121 1.73 -7.14 8.46
N LEU A 122 0.99 -6.50 7.55
CA LEU A 122 0.85 -5.04 7.51
C LEU A 122 -0.26 -4.59 8.47
N THR A 123 0.02 -4.62 9.75
CA THR A 123 -0.95 -4.46 10.85
C THR A 123 -1.06 -3.05 11.41
N GLY A 124 -0.29 -2.10 10.84
CA GLY A 124 -0.32 -0.71 11.29
C GLY A 124 0.51 -0.45 12.56
N ASP A 125 1.55 -1.23 12.79
CA ASP A 125 2.36 -1.16 14.01
C ASP A 125 2.93 0.25 14.24
N ALA A 126 3.39 0.93 13.17
CA ALA A 126 3.85 2.32 13.30
C ALA A 126 2.72 3.29 13.69
N ILE A 127 1.47 3.03 13.31
CA ILE A 127 0.31 3.82 13.74
C ILE A 127 0.06 3.60 15.23
N ALA A 128 0.14 2.36 15.71
CA ALA A 128 0.04 2.04 17.13
C ALA A 128 1.15 2.71 17.95
N LEU A 129 2.38 2.69 17.44
CA LEU A 129 3.52 3.37 18.06
C LEU A 129 3.33 4.89 18.06
N ALA A 130 2.78 5.47 17.00
CA ALA A 130 2.44 6.88 16.96
C ALA A 130 1.42 7.26 18.04
N LEU A 131 0.37 6.44 18.24
CA LEU A 131 -0.59 6.60 19.33
C LEU A 131 0.10 6.51 20.71
N LYS A 132 0.95 5.51 20.90
CA LYS A 132 1.70 5.27 22.15
C LYS A 132 2.57 6.47 22.56
N TYR A 133 3.25 7.09 21.60
CA TYR A 133 4.20 8.18 21.84
C TYR A 133 3.63 9.58 21.60
N GLY A 134 2.33 9.69 21.28
CA GLY A 134 1.70 10.99 21.02
C GLY A 134 2.20 11.67 19.74
N ILE A 135 2.72 10.89 18.79
CA ILE A 135 3.07 11.38 17.45
C ILE A 135 1.76 11.69 16.72
N LYS A 136 1.70 12.84 16.05
CA LYS A 136 0.48 13.27 15.37
C LYS A 136 0.09 12.30 14.28
N LEU A 137 -1.19 11.94 14.24
CA LEU A 137 -1.85 11.19 13.19
C LEU A 137 -2.85 12.09 12.46
N GLN A 138 -3.17 11.76 11.21
CA GLN A 138 -4.14 12.48 10.41
C GLN A 138 -4.97 11.50 9.58
N HIS A 139 -6.30 11.73 9.57
CA HIS A 139 -7.25 11.00 8.70
C HIS A 139 -7.16 9.48 8.78
N ILE A 140 -7.03 8.92 9.97
CA ILE A 140 -6.85 7.47 10.16
C ILE A 140 -8.07 6.63 9.78
N ASP A 141 -9.21 7.26 9.51
CA ASP A 141 -10.41 6.65 8.92
C ASP A 141 -10.42 6.68 7.37
N TYR A 142 -9.43 7.31 6.72
CA TYR A 142 -9.36 7.36 5.26
C TYR A 142 -8.79 6.05 4.70
N ILE A 143 -9.69 5.10 4.49
CA ILE A 143 -9.37 3.75 4.00
C ILE A 143 -10.01 3.56 2.64
N GLN A 144 -9.22 3.25 1.64
CA GLN A 144 -9.70 2.98 0.29
C GLN A 144 -10.04 1.50 0.13
N ILE A 145 -11.25 1.25 -0.35
CA ILE A 145 -11.70 -0.08 -0.77
C ILE A 145 -11.48 -0.20 -2.29
N HIS A 146 -10.82 -1.26 -2.73
CA HIS A 146 -10.76 -1.60 -4.15
C HIS A 146 -12.01 -2.39 -4.52
N PRO A 147 -12.71 -2.03 -5.61
CA PRO A 147 -13.96 -2.69 -5.98
C PRO A 147 -13.83 -4.16 -6.35
N THR A 148 -12.70 -4.54 -6.95
CA THR A 148 -12.56 -5.84 -7.61
C THR A 148 -11.30 -6.58 -7.16
N THR A 149 -11.47 -7.54 -6.24
CA THR A 149 -10.51 -8.60 -5.95
C THR A 149 -11.15 -9.94 -6.29
N LEU A 150 -10.35 -10.90 -6.70
CA LEU A 150 -10.85 -12.23 -7.03
C LEU A 150 -11.38 -12.88 -5.74
N TYR A 151 -12.67 -13.22 -5.74
CA TYR A 151 -13.28 -13.92 -4.62
C TYR A 151 -12.88 -15.40 -4.62
N THR A 152 -12.42 -15.89 -3.48
CA THR A 152 -12.12 -17.30 -3.24
C THR A 152 -12.50 -17.67 -1.81
N GLU A 153 -12.95 -18.89 -1.59
CA GLU A 153 -13.18 -19.44 -0.24
C GLU A 153 -11.89 -20.04 0.36
N LYS A 154 -10.81 -20.10 -0.42
CA LYS A 154 -9.51 -20.59 0.07
C LYS A 154 -8.84 -19.53 0.94
N GLU A 155 -8.35 -19.93 2.10
CA GLU A 155 -7.53 -19.05 2.91
C GLU A 155 -6.21 -18.74 2.20
N GLY A 156 -5.89 -17.45 2.07
CA GLY A 156 -4.69 -16.95 1.44
C GLY A 156 -3.98 -15.90 2.28
N SER A 157 -2.77 -15.55 1.89
CA SER A 157 -2.00 -14.48 2.55
C SER A 157 -2.59 -13.09 2.30
N ARG A 158 -3.28 -12.91 1.18
CA ARG A 158 -3.97 -11.68 0.75
C ARG A 158 -4.94 -11.98 -0.39
N GLU A 159 -5.93 -11.11 -0.57
CA GLU A 159 -6.82 -11.15 -1.72
C GLU A 159 -6.07 -10.80 -3.02
N PHE A 160 -6.37 -11.51 -4.09
CA PHE A 160 -5.75 -11.27 -5.38
C PHE A 160 -6.43 -10.09 -6.09
N LEU A 161 -5.65 -9.05 -6.38
CA LEU A 161 -6.15 -7.84 -7.03
C LEU A 161 -6.47 -8.09 -8.50
N ILE A 162 -7.72 -7.84 -8.91
CA ILE A 162 -8.07 -7.64 -10.31
C ILE A 162 -7.89 -6.15 -10.59
N SER A 163 -6.82 -5.80 -11.30
CA SER A 163 -6.40 -4.42 -11.54
C SER A 163 -7.54 -3.56 -12.09
N GLU A 164 -7.53 -2.28 -11.72
CA GLU A 164 -8.48 -1.30 -12.24
C GLU A 164 -8.37 -1.09 -13.76
N SER A 165 -7.21 -1.34 -14.34
CA SER A 165 -7.00 -1.31 -15.79
C SER A 165 -7.91 -2.30 -16.53
N VAL A 166 -8.25 -3.46 -15.94
CA VAL A 166 -9.20 -4.43 -16.51
C VAL A 166 -10.57 -3.76 -16.77
N ARG A 167 -11.07 -2.98 -15.80
CA ARG A 167 -12.29 -2.18 -15.98
C ARG A 167 -12.06 -0.99 -16.94
N GLY A 168 -10.88 -0.41 -16.91
CA GLY A 168 -10.45 0.64 -17.84
C GLY A 168 -10.44 0.19 -19.30
N GLU A 169 -10.12 -1.06 -19.56
CA GLU A 169 -10.09 -1.67 -20.90
C GLU A 169 -11.44 -2.27 -21.32
N GLY A 170 -12.46 -2.20 -20.47
CA GLY A 170 -13.83 -2.49 -20.88
C GLY A 170 -14.56 -3.60 -20.12
N ALA A 171 -13.95 -4.25 -19.13
CA ALA A 171 -14.65 -5.24 -18.31
C ALA A 171 -15.85 -4.63 -17.57
N ILE A 172 -16.93 -5.40 -17.47
CA ILE A 172 -18.20 -4.97 -16.89
C ILE A 172 -18.58 -5.79 -15.65
N LEU A 173 -19.27 -5.14 -14.71
CA LEU A 173 -19.77 -5.76 -13.48
C LEU A 173 -21.21 -6.24 -13.67
N LEU A 174 -21.45 -7.49 -13.30
CA LEU A 174 -22.72 -8.18 -13.46
C LEU A 174 -23.23 -8.70 -12.10
N ASN A 175 -24.54 -8.64 -11.89
CA ASN A 175 -25.21 -9.30 -10.78
C ASN A 175 -25.42 -10.81 -11.04
N SER A 176 -26.09 -11.52 -10.14
CA SER A 176 -26.36 -12.96 -10.25
C SER A 176 -27.23 -13.33 -11.47
N LYS A 177 -27.97 -12.35 -12.03
CA LYS A 177 -28.82 -12.52 -13.22
C LYS A 177 -28.09 -12.20 -14.53
N GLY A 178 -26.80 -11.80 -14.47
CA GLY A 178 -26.05 -11.35 -15.63
C GLY A 178 -26.37 -9.93 -16.09
N GLU A 179 -26.98 -9.11 -15.24
CA GLU A 179 -27.33 -7.72 -15.55
C GLU A 179 -26.26 -6.77 -15.03
N ARG A 180 -25.86 -5.78 -15.85
CA ARG A 180 -24.96 -4.70 -15.47
C ARG A 180 -25.66 -3.73 -14.54
N PHE A 181 -25.07 -3.38 -13.39
CA PHE A 181 -25.72 -2.58 -12.35
C PHE A 181 -25.00 -1.27 -12.00
N VAL A 182 -23.79 -1.03 -12.53
CA VAL A 182 -22.99 0.16 -12.24
C VAL A 182 -22.14 0.57 -13.45
N ASN A 183 -21.74 1.84 -13.52
CA ASN A 183 -20.67 2.27 -14.43
C ASN A 183 -19.32 2.03 -13.75
N GLU A 184 -18.53 1.13 -14.29
CA GLU A 184 -17.27 0.63 -13.73
C GLU A 184 -16.14 1.68 -13.74
N LEU A 185 -16.27 2.78 -14.48
CA LEU A 185 -15.29 3.85 -14.58
C LEU A 185 -15.51 4.98 -13.57
N LEU A 186 -16.54 4.86 -12.72
CA LEU A 186 -16.75 5.79 -11.60
C LEU A 186 -15.64 5.64 -10.55
N PRO A 187 -15.48 6.61 -9.64
CA PRO A 187 -14.53 6.53 -8.52
C PRO A 187 -14.70 5.23 -7.71
N ARG A 188 -13.60 4.72 -7.14
CA ARG A 188 -13.55 3.43 -6.45
C ARG A 188 -14.57 3.27 -5.34
N ASP A 189 -14.77 4.31 -4.54
CA ASP A 189 -15.76 4.33 -3.45
C ASP A 189 -17.19 4.16 -3.99
N VAL A 190 -17.53 4.82 -5.11
CA VAL A 190 -18.85 4.70 -5.74
C VAL A 190 -19.07 3.29 -6.27
N VAL A 191 -18.09 2.72 -6.96
CA VAL A 191 -18.19 1.35 -7.51
C VAL A 191 -18.24 0.32 -6.39
N ALA A 192 -17.38 0.44 -5.36
CA ALA A 192 -17.38 -0.47 -4.22
C ALA A 192 -18.73 -0.44 -3.46
N ASN A 193 -19.27 0.75 -3.22
CA ASN A 193 -20.58 0.89 -2.57
C ASN A 193 -21.71 0.28 -3.40
N ALA A 194 -21.68 0.42 -4.73
CA ALA A 194 -22.64 -0.22 -5.62
C ALA A 194 -22.55 -1.75 -5.55
N ILE A 195 -21.34 -2.31 -5.50
CA ILE A 195 -21.13 -3.77 -5.33
C ILE A 195 -21.67 -4.24 -3.98
N PHE A 196 -21.33 -3.56 -2.86
CA PHE A 196 -21.86 -3.92 -1.54
C PHE A 196 -23.40 -3.86 -1.49
N ALA A 197 -24.00 -2.85 -2.13
CA ALA A 197 -25.45 -2.72 -2.21
C ALA A 197 -26.08 -3.88 -2.98
N GLU A 198 -25.49 -4.28 -4.13
CA GLU A 198 -26.00 -5.39 -4.93
C GLU A 198 -25.80 -6.73 -4.21
N MET A 199 -24.64 -6.99 -3.61
CA MET A 199 -24.40 -8.17 -2.78
C MET A 199 -25.43 -8.28 -1.64
N LYS A 200 -25.70 -7.19 -0.94
CA LYS A 200 -26.70 -7.14 0.14
C LYS A 200 -28.10 -7.43 -0.37
N LYS A 201 -28.48 -6.86 -1.51
CA LYS A 201 -29.80 -7.02 -2.14
C LYS A 201 -30.04 -8.48 -2.57
N GLU A 202 -29.00 -9.15 -3.12
CA GLU A 202 -29.09 -10.51 -3.61
C GLU A 202 -28.75 -11.57 -2.55
N GLY A 203 -28.18 -11.18 -1.40
CA GLY A 203 -27.71 -12.10 -0.37
C GLY A 203 -26.48 -12.92 -0.80
N THR A 204 -25.65 -12.37 -1.69
CA THR A 204 -24.47 -13.04 -2.26
C THR A 204 -23.18 -12.58 -1.59
N LYS A 205 -22.13 -13.40 -1.67
CA LYS A 205 -20.79 -13.07 -1.13
C LYS A 205 -19.90 -12.34 -2.14
N HIS A 206 -20.31 -12.28 -3.41
CA HIS A 206 -19.55 -11.66 -4.51
C HIS A 206 -20.51 -11.22 -5.61
N VAL A 207 -20.00 -10.44 -6.54
CA VAL A 207 -20.60 -10.14 -7.85
C VAL A 207 -19.70 -10.71 -8.95
N TRP A 208 -20.09 -10.54 -10.19
CA TRP A 208 -19.36 -11.09 -11.34
C TRP A 208 -18.69 -9.97 -12.15
N LEU A 209 -17.46 -10.20 -12.58
CA LEU A 209 -16.74 -9.35 -13.52
C LEU A 209 -16.58 -10.09 -14.84
N SER A 210 -17.16 -9.57 -15.92
CA SER A 210 -17.03 -10.12 -17.26
C SER A 210 -15.98 -9.36 -18.06
N MET A 211 -15.01 -10.08 -18.59
CA MET A 211 -13.99 -9.55 -19.51
C MET A 211 -14.39 -9.74 -20.98
N ALA A 212 -15.60 -10.25 -21.28
CA ALA A 212 -16.08 -10.49 -22.63
C ALA A 212 -16.03 -9.28 -23.61
N PRO A 213 -16.13 -8.00 -23.16
CA PRO A 213 -15.93 -6.87 -24.05
C PRO A 213 -14.47 -6.63 -24.49
N ILE A 214 -13.49 -7.29 -23.86
CA ILE A 214 -12.06 -7.16 -24.15
C ILE A 214 -11.66 -8.30 -25.10
N PRO A 215 -10.93 -8.05 -26.19
CA PRO A 215 -10.43 -9.10 -27.07
C PRO A 215 -9.58 -10.12 -26.30
N GLU A 216 -9.75 -11.41 -26.61
CA GLU A 216 -9.04 -12.51 -25.91
C GLU A 216 -7.52 -12.34 -25.93
N GLU A 217 -6.95 -11.89 -27.05
CA GLU A 217 -5.53 -11.63 -27.18
C GLU A 217 -5.05 -10.53 -26.22
N GLU A 218 -5.84 -9.47 -26.06
CA GLU A 218 -5.54 -8.39 -25.13
C GLU A 218 -5.61 -8.87 -23.67
N ILE A 219 -6.60 -9.71 -23.31
CA ILE A 219 -6.66 -10.32 -21.97
C ILE A 219 -5.37 -11.08 -21.65
N ARG A 220 -4.89 -11.89 -22.61
CA ARG A 220 -3.69 -12.72 -22.40
C ARG A 220 -2.38 -11.93 -22.41
N THR A 221 -2.31 -10.83 -23.15
CA THR A 221 -1.08 -10.03 -23.32
C THR A 221 -0.98 -8.87 -22.32
N HIS A 222 -2.09 -8.21 -22.00
CA HIS A 222 -2.08 -7.08 -21.05
C HIS A 222 -2.22 -7.54 -19.60
N PHE A 223 -2.93 -8.66 -19.35
CA PHE A 223 -3.24 -9.17 -18.01
C PHE A 223 -2.79 -10.62 -17.79
N PRO A 224 -1.54 -11.00 -18.16
CA PRO A 224 -1.12 -12.41 -18.15
C PRO A 224 -1.18 -13.04 -16.75
N ASN A 225 -0.82 -12.28 -15.68
CA ASN A 225 -0.85 -12.81 -14.32
C ASN A 225 -2.29 -12.90 -13.78
N ILE A 226 -3.16 -11.94 -14.13
CA ILE A 226 -4.59 -11.99 -13.76
C ILE A 226 -5.24 -13.19 -14.45
N TYR A 227 -5.02 -13.36 -15.75
CA TYR A 227 -5.55 -14.50 -16.50
C TYR A 227 -5.09 -15.83 -15.92
N GLN A 228 -3.79 -15.98 -15.67
CA GLN A 228 -3.23 -17.20 -15.09
C GLN A 228 -3.82 -17.48 -13.70
N ARG A 229 -3.93 -16.45 -12.85
CA ARG A 229 -4.52 -16.62 -11.52
C ARG A 229 -5.98 -17.03 -11.57
N CYS A 230 -6.77 -16.49 -12.49
CA CYS A 230 -8.15 -16.91 -12.68
C CYS A 230 -8.23 -18.39 -13.07
N LEU A 231 -7.37 -18.86 -13.99
CA LEU A 231 -7.29 -20.27 -14.36
C LEU A 231 -6.94 -21.19 -13.17
N GLU A 232 -6.02 -20.77 -12.29
CA GLU A 232 -5.65 -21.53 -11.09
C GLU A 232 -6.82 -21.67 -10.09
N GLU A 233 -7.74 -20.71 -10.08
CA GLU A 233 -8.98 -20.76 -9.30
C GLU A 233 -10.14 -21.41 -10.05
N GLY A 234 -9.93 -21.86 -11.31
CA GLY A 234 -10.90 -22.61 -12.08
C GLY A 234 -11.76 -21.78 -13.03
N TYR A 235 -11.40 -20.51 -13.26
CA TYR A 235 -12.15 -19.60 -14.15
C TYR A 235 -11.34 -19.25 -15.39
N ASP A 236 -11.90 -19.50 -16.58
CA ASP A 236 -11.36 -18.98 -17.83
C ASP A 236 -11.97 -17.60 -18.14
N ALA A 237 -11.28 -16.55 -17.73
CA ALA A 237 -11.74 -15.17 -17.86
C ALA A 237 -12.00 -14.71 -19.31
N THR A 238 -11.54 -15.48 -20.33
CA THR A 238 -11.86 -15.24 -21.75
C THR A 238 -13.21 -15.80 -22.16
N LYS A 239 -13.81 -16.69 -21.35
CA LYS A 239 -15.03 -17.43 -21.70
C LYS A 239 -16.17 -17.19 -20.72
N GLU A 240 -15.85 -16.87 -19.47
CA GLU A 240 -16.84 -16.75 -18.40
C GLU A 240 -16.52 -15.59 -17.46
N PRO A 241 -17.53 -15.01 -16.80
CA PRO A 241 -17.31 -14.03 -15.74
C PRO A 241 -16.58 -14.63 -14.55
N ILE A 242 -15.72 -13.83 -13.89
CA ILE A 242 -15.00 -14.20 -12.67
C ILE A 242 -15.66 -13.59 -11.44
N PRO A 243 -15.68 -14.29 -10.29
CA PRO A 243 -16.27 -13.75 -9.06
C PRO A 243 -15.35 -12.68 -8.45
N VAL A 244 -15.91 -11.52 -8.06
CA VAL A 244 -15.16 -10.42 -7.46
C VAL A 244 -15.85 -9.85 -6.24
N VAL A 245 -15.06 -9.35 -5.29
CA VAL A 245 -15.52 -8.74 -4.04
C VAL A 245 -14.71 -7.47 -3.73
N PRO A 246 -15.32 -6.43 -3.15
CA PRO A 246 -14.57 -5.28 -2.68
C PRO A 246 -13.71 -5.63 -1.46
N SER A 247 -12.46 -5.14 -1.44
CA SER A 247 -11.50 -5.41 -0.37
C SER A 247 -10.73 -4.15 0.03
N GLN A 248 -10.28 -4.09 1.27
CA GLN A 248 -9.38 -3.04 1.70
C GLN A 248 -8.12 -3.06 0.80
N HIS A 249 -7.66 -1.89 0.37
CA HIS A 249 -6.59 -1.81 -0.61
C HIS A 249 -5.49 -0.80 -0.27
N TYR A 250 -5.85 0.39 0.21
CA TYR A 250 -4.89 1.44 0.51
C TYR A 250 -5.34 2.30 1.69
N PHE A 251 -4.37 2.74 2.48
CA PHE A 251 -4.58 3.61 3.63
C PHE A 251 -4.08 5.03 3.29
N MET A 252 -4.99 6.01 3.17
CA MET A 252 -4.64 7.38 2.84
C MET A 252 -4.39 8.25 4.07
N GLY A 253 -4.83 7.81 5.23
CA GLY A 253 -4.47 8.38 6.51
C GLY A 253 -3.06 7.97 6.94
N GLY A 254 -2.70 8.24 8.20
CA GLY A 254 -1.43 7.80 8.75
C GLY A 254 -0.74 8.80 9.66
N ILE A 255 0.56 8.63 9.82
CA ILE A 255 1.41 9.56 10.58
C ILE A 255 1.44 10.91 9.85
N ASP A 256 1.01 11.98 10.53
CA ASP A 256 1.05 13.34 10.00
C ASP A 256 2.49 13.77 9.74
N VAL A 257 2.77 14.17 8.50
CA VAL A 257 4.12 14.58 8.07
C VAL A 257 4.08 15.87 7.28
N ASP A 258 5.15 16.64 7.41
CA ASP A 258 5.36 17.83 6.61
C ASP A 258 5.79 17.49 5.16
N ARG A 259 6.05 18.52 4.35
CA ARG A 259 6.49 18.36 2.95
C ARG A 259 7.83 17.65 2.77
N TYR A 260 8.57 17.42 3.83
CA TYR A 260 9.85 16.70 3.88
C TYR A 260 9.71 15.33 4.55
N SER A 261 8.49 14.87 4.78
CA SER A 261 8.19 13.62 5.50
C SER A 261 8.63 13.61 6.97
N LYS A 262 8.92 14.77 7.59
CA LYS A 262 9.23 14.86 9.01
C LYS A 262 7.94 14.75 9.81
N THR A 263 7.96 13.92 10.88
CA THR A 263 6.85 13.78 11.83
C THR A 263 6.87 14.88 12.90
N SER A 264 5.91 14.83 13.83
CA SER A 264 5.89 15.70 15.02
C SER A 264 6.93 15.32 16.10
N MET A 265 7.61 14.17 15.95
CA MET A 265 8.72 13.75 16.78
C MET A 265 10.04 14.07 16.08
N ASP A 266 11.00 14.63 16.81
CA ASP A 266 12.31 14.94 16.26
C ASP A 266 13.06 13.66 15.87
N ARG A 267 13.88 13.73 14.79
CA ARG A 267 14.69 12.63 14.23
C ARG A 267 13.87 11.47 13.69
N LEU A 268 12.53 11.61 13.62
CA LEU A 268 11.61 10.61 13.08
C LEU A 268 10.92 11.13 11.83
N TYR A 269 10.97 10.33 10.79
CA TYR A 269 10.33 10.56 9.50
C TYR A 269 9.37 9.41 9.17
N ALA A 270 8.41 9.66 8.31
CA ALA A 270 7.57 8.61 7.75
C ALA A 270 7.32 8.85 6.27
N ALA A 271 7.38 7.79 5.45
CA ALA A 271 7.21 7.88 4.01
C ALA A 271 6.43 6.66 3.46
N GLY A 272 5.76 6.85 2.33
CA GLY A 272 4.86 5.85 1.75
C GLY A 272 3.56 5.72 2.53
N GLU A 273 2.90 4.58 2.43
CA GLU A 273 1.52 4.37 2.91
C GLU A 273 1.35 4.53 4.43
N THR A 274 2.42 4.47 5.23
CA THR A 274 2.36 4.73 6.67
C THR A 274 2.19 6.21 7.01
N ALA A 275 2.47 7.11 6.04
CA ALA A 275 2.48 8.55 6.23
C ALA A 275 1.26 9.21 5.59
N CYS A 276 0.70 10.22 6.27
CA CYS A 276 -0.31 11.11 5.73
C CYS A 276 0.31 12.47 5.39
N ASN A 277 0.60 12.71 4.13
CA ASN A 277 1.10 13.99 3.59
C ASN A 277 0.02 14.82 2.90
N GLY A 278 -1.25 14.38 2.95
CA GLY A 278 -2.41 15.05 2.37
C GLY A 278 -2.57 14.94 0.85
N VAL A 279 -1.64 14.30 0.13
CA VAL A 279 -1.65 14.24 -1.34
C VAL A 279 -2.87 13.52 -1.91
N HIS A 280 -3.33 12.49 -1.23
CA HIS A 280 -4.39 11.61 -1.73
C HIS A 280 -5.80 12.06 -1.34
N GLY A 281 -5.93 12.84 -0.26
CA GLY A 281 -7.25 13.16 0.30
C GLY A 281 -8.01 11.90 0.71
N ARG A 282 -9.33 11.94 0.63
CA ARG A 282 -10.20 10.83 1.06
C ARG A 282 -10.30 9.68 0.04
N ASN A 283 -9.87 9.91 -1.21
CA ASN A 283 -9.97 8.89 -2.27
C ASN A 283 -8.78 8.99 -3.21
N ARG A 284 -7.83 8.08 -3.08
CA ARG A 284 -6.60 8.05 -3.87
C ARG A 284 -6.89 7.73 -5.33
N LEU A 285 -6.38 8.54 -6.23
CA LEU A 285 -6.36 8.23 -7.65
C LEU A 285 -5.35 7.09 -7.90
N ALA A 286 -5.75 6.10 -8.66
CA ALA A 286 -4.97 4.91 -8.95
C ALA A 286 -3.54 5.24 -9.42
N SER A 287 -2.58 4.38 -9.08
CA SER A 287 -1.12 4.46 -9.39
C SER A 287 -0.36 5.64 -8.77
N ASN A 288 -1.01 6.63 -8.16
CA ASN A 288 -0.33 7.78 -7.55
C ASN A 288 0.46 7.45 -6.28
N SER A 289 0.17 6.34 -5.61
CA SER A 289 0.87 5.96 -4.37
C SER A 289 2.34 5.62 -4.59
N LEU A 290 2.68 4.96 -5.72
CA LEU A 290 4.08 4.66 -6.05
C LEU A 290 4.89 5.94 -6.25
N LEU A 291 4.35 6.89 -7.01
CA LEU A 291 5.01 8.19 -7.22
C LEU A 291 5.12 8.99 -5.91
N GLU A 292 4.09 8.97 -5.08
CA GLU A 292 4.09 9.61 -3.76
C GLU A 292 5.22 9.06 -2.90
N SER A 293 5.27 7.74 -2.73
CA SER A 293 6.28 7.07 -1.90
C SER A 293 7.70 7.42 -2.35
N LEU A 294 7.99 7.39 -3.64
CA LEU A 294 9.31 7.69 -4.22
C LEU A 294 9.70 9.16 -4.01
N VAL A 295 8.80 10.09 -4.31
CA VAL A 295 9.06 11.53 -4.18
C VAL A 295 9.28 11.94 -2.73
N PHE A 296 8.46 11.43 -1.81
CA PHE A 296 8.54 11.85 -0.42
C PHE A 296 9.67 11.15 0.33
N ALA A 297 10.00 9.90 0.02
CA ALA A 297 11.21 9.25 0.53
C ALA A 297 12.49 10.00 0.11
N LYS A 298 12.58 10.44 -1.16
CA LYS A 298 13.68 11.27 -1.65
C LYS A 298 13.78 12.61 -0.91
N ARG A 299 12.64 13.25 -0.61
CA ARG A 299 12.60 14.49 0.16
C ARG A 299 13.04 14.28 1.62
N ALA A 300 12.62 13.18 2.24
CA ALA A 300 13.08 12.81 3.58
C ALA A 300 14.61 12.66 3.61
N ALA A 301 15.16 11.86 2.71
CA ALA A 301 16.59 11.63 2.62
C ALA A 301 17.36 12.94 2.43
N LYS A 302 16.92 13.80 1.50
CA LYS A 302 17.57 15.10 1.29
C LYS A 302 17.51 15.99 2.53
N HIS A 303 16.36 16.07 3.19
CA HIS A 303 16.18 16.90 4.37
C HIS A 303 17.05 16.41 5.54
N ILE A 304 17.17 15.09 5.72
CA ILE A 304 18.09 14.49 6.70
C ILE A 304 19.54 14.87 6.37
N MET A 305 19.96 14.72 5.11
CA MET A 305 21.33 15.05 4.69
C MET A 305 21.67 16.54 4.88
N ASP A 306 20.77 17.44 4.50
CA ASP A 306 20.97 18.89 4.60
C ASP A 306 21.07 19.37 6.05
N GLY A 307 20.39 18.68 6.99
CA GLY A 307 20.36 19.02 8.43
C GLY A 307 21.01 17.98 9.34
N TYR A 308 21.88 17.13 8.83
CA TYR A 308 22.43 16.00 9.57
C TYR A 308 23.21 16.44 10.82
N THR A 309 22.83 15.85 11.94
CA THR A 309 23.54 15.95 13.21
C THR A 309 23.60 14.57 13.85
N ALA A 310 24.80 14.12 14.19
CA ALA A 310 24.98 12.88 14.94
C ALA A 310 24.48 13.02 16.38
N VAL A 311 24.00 11.92 16.94
CA VAL A 311 23.67 11.82 18.37
C VAL A 311 24.65 10.92 19.10
N ALA A 312 24.85 11.20 20.37
CA ALA A 312 25.57 10.29 21.25
C ALA A 312 24.73 9.02 21.43
N LYS A 313 25.33 7.88 21.09
CA LYS A 313 24.68 6.58 21.34
C LYS A 313 24.70 6.30 22.84
N ASP A 314 23.52 5.98 23.38
CA ASP A 314 23.40 5.56 24.77
C ASP A 314 23.84 4.08 24.86
N SER A 315 24.89 3.81 25.63
CA SER A 315 25.38 2.42 25.84
C SER A 315 24.42 1.55 26.65
N ASP A 316 23.43 2.15 27.30
CA ASP A 316 22.62 1.52 28.32
C ASP A 316 21.14 1.30 27.89
N VAL A 317 20.86 1.24 26.58
CA VAL A 317 19.52 0.85 26.11
C VAL A 317 19.27 -0.61 26.44
N THR A 318 18.61 -0.86 27.57
CA THR A 318 18.15 -2.20 27.98
C THR A 318 16.80 -2.49 27.37
N VAL A 319 16.66 -3.69 26.80
CA VAL A 319 15.41 -4.18 26.25
C VAL A 319 14.72 -5.05 27.28
N ASP A 320 13.54 -4.66 27.71
CA ASP A 320 12.68 -5.44 28.60
C ASP A 320 11.64 -6.19 27.73
N GLU A 321 11.93 -7.44 27.40
CA GLU A 321 11.13 -8.27 26.53
C GLU A 321 9.71 -8.52 27.08
N THR A 322 9.52 -8.44 28.38
CA THR A 322 8.22 -8.70 29.01
C THR A 322 7.16 -7.69 28.58
N LYS A 323 7.57 -6.49 28.14
CA LYS A 323 6.68 -5.43 27.63
C LYS A 323 6.08 -5.74 26.28
N TYR A 324 6.58 -6.75 25.55
CA TYR A 324 6.20 -7.01 24.17
C TYR A 324 5.50 -8.35 23.97
N GLN A 325 5.08 -9.03 25.04
CA GLN A 325 4.47 -10.36 24.94
C GLN A 325 3.15 -10.38 24.14
N ASN A 326 2.35 -9.31 24.21
CA ASN A 326 1.04 -9.20 23.55
C ASN A 326 0.97 -7.99 22.59
N TYR A 327 2.10 -7.48 22.11
CA TYR A 327 2.13 -6.24 21.35
C TYR A 327 1.26 -6.27 20.08
N LYS A 328 1.15 -7.43 19.41
CA LYS A 328 0.36 -7.55 18.18
C LYS A 328 -1.12 -7.29 18.41
N GLU A 329 -1.69 -7.93 19.42
CA GLU A 329 -3.09 -7.78 19.81
C GLU A 329 -3.36 -6.36 20.34
N GLU A 330 -2.48 -5.84 21.17
CA GLU A 330 -2.57 -4.49 21.73
C GLU A 330 -2.50 -3.43 20.63
N TYR A 331 -1.58 -3.55 19.69
CA TYR A 331 -1.41 -2.61 18.58
C TYR A 331 -2.61 -2.66 17.63
N LYS A 332 -3.05 -3.84 17.24
CA LYS A 332 -4.26 -4.02 16.44
C LYS A 332 -5.49 -3.39 17.11
N ALA A 333 -5.68 -3.64 18.40
CA ALA A 333 -6.79 -3.07 19.16
C ALA A 333 -6.71 -1.53 19.22
N ALA A 334 -5.52 -0.97 19.46
CA ALA A 334 -5.31 0.47 19.51
C ALA A 334 -5.61 1.14 18.16
N VAL A 335 -5.16 0.56 17.05
CA VAL A 335 -5.41 1.07 15.69
C VAL A 335 -6.90 1.04 15.37
N LEU A 336 -7.58 -0.08 15.63
CA LEU A 336 -9.04 -0.21 15.40
C LEU A 336 -9.84 0.79 16.22
N ALA A 337 -9.52 0.94 17.51
CA ALA A 337 -10.19 1.91 18.39
C ALA A 337 -9.99 3.36 17.92
N ALA A 338 -8.78 3.69 17.43
CA ALA A 338 -8.50 5.01 16.91
C ALA A 338 -9.24 5.30 15.60
N ILE A 339 -9.35 4.34 14.70
CA ILE A 339 -10.15 4.45 13.46
C ILE A 339 -11.62 4.69 13.79
N GLU A 340 -12.17 3.93 14.72
CA GLU A 340 -13.59 4.07 15.12
C GLU A 340 -13.86 5.42 15.77
N LYS A 341 -12.96 5.87 16.65
CA LYS A 341 -13.05 7.20 17.27
C LYS A 341 -13.05 8.31 16.23
N GLU A 342 -12.18 8.23 15.21
CA GLU A 342 -12.13 9.23 14.14
C GLU A 342 -13.42 9.23 13.33
N ARG A 343 -13.95 8.06 12.95
CA ARG A 343 -15.24 7.94 12.25
C ARG A 343 -16.38 8.62 13.00
N LEU A 344 -16.52 8.34 14.30
CA LEU A 344 -17.55 8.93 15.15
C LEU A 344 -17.41 10.45 15.31
N SER A 345 -16.22 11.01 15.09
CA SER A 345 -16.01 12.46 15.16
C SER A 345 -16.55 13.22 13.93
N HIS A 346 -16.89 12.49 12.85
CA HIS A 346 -17.47 13.04 11.62
C HIS A 346 -18.99 12.88 11.52
N GLU A 347 -19.62 12.14 12.44
CA GLU A 347 -21.07 12.01 12.59
C GLU A 347 -21.68 13.12 13.49
#